data_c1a6319d6a3d7b75be2c69392d8a495c
#
_entry.id   c1a6319d6a3d7b75be2c69392d8a495c
#
_cell.length_a   1.000
_cell.length_b   1.000
_cell.length_c   1.000
_cell.angle_alpha   90.00
_cell.angle_beta   90.00
_cell.angle_gamma   90.00
#
_symmetry.space_group_name_H-M   'P 1'
#
loop_
_entity.id
_entity.type
_entity.pdbx_description
1 polymer ?
#
loop_
_entity_poly.entity_id
_entity_poly.type
_entity_poly.pdbx_seq_one_letter_code
_entity_poly.pdbx_strand_id
1 'polypeptide(L)'
;MGFMAYLLSGFHYFIEETQLLATANFLKNSDETRRFSKGVFESSAGANITRGAAWSIRTLAQALALTPDDDSLRAELLNSLQSNVAHYHRRYVETPNNPLGLIQPYD
;
A
#
# COMPACT_ATOMS: atom_id res chain seq x y z
N MET A 1 -13.43 4.03 2.02
CA MET A 1 -14.63 4.87 1.80
C MET A 1 -14.24 6.28 1.37
N GLY A 2 -13.26 6.94 1.99
CA GLY A 2 -12.84 8.31 1.68
C GLY A 2 -12.52 8.59 0.21
N PHE A 3 -11.87 7.66 -0.48
CA PHE A 3 -11.54 7.82 -1.90
C PHE A 3 -12.77 8.09 -2.78
N MET A 4 -13.79 7.23 -2.70
CA MET A 4 -15.03 7.43 -3.46
C MET A 4 -15.81 8.66 -3.01
N ALA A 5 -15.82 8.92 -1.70
CA ALA A 5 -16.47 10.10 -1.16
C ALA A 5 -15.82 11.40 -1.69
N TYR A 6 -14.49 11.43 -1.80
CA TYR A 6 -13.79 12.55 -2.42
C TYR A 6 -14.15 12.72 -3.90
N LEU A 7 -14.13 11.64 -4.67
CA LEU A 7 -14.46 11.71 -6.10
C LEU A 7 -15.88 12.23 -6.36
N LEU A 8 -16.81 11.96 -5.44
CA LEU A 8 -18.20 12.39 -5.56
C LEU A 8 -18.46 13.81 -5.03
N SER A 9 -17.70 14.25 -4.03
CA SER A 9 -17.96 15.52 -3.32
C SER A 9 -16.90 16.59 -3.50
N GLY A 10 -15.66 16.20 -3.77
CA GLY A 10 -14.51 17.10 -3.82
C GLY A 10 -14.09 17.68 -2.46
N PHE A 11 -14.64 17.18 -1.33
CA PHE A 11 -14.30 17.70 -0.02
C PHE A 11 -12.91 17.23 0.45
N HIS A 12 -12.07 18.19 0.80
CA HIS A 12 -10.68 17.96 1.26
C HIS A 12 -10.60 16.99 2.44
N TYR A 13 -11.58 16.99 3.34
CA TYR A 13 -11.69 16.05 4.44
C TYR A 13 -11.48 14.58 4.01
N PHE A 14 -12.01 14.18 2.86
CA PHE A 14 -11.90 12.82 2.38
C PHE A 14 -10.51 12.47 1.82
N ILE A 15 -9.73 13.46 1.41
CA ILE A 15 -8.30 13.27 1.11
C ILE A 15 -7.58 12.88 2.39
N GLU A 16 -7.75 13.66 3.47
CA GLU A 16 -7.12 13.40 4.77
C GLU A 16 -7.53 12.04 5.34
N GLU A 17 -8.83 11.68 5.26
CA GLU A 17 -9.31 10.36 5.67
C GLU A 17 -8.58 9.23 4.92
N THR A 18 -8.42 9.36 3.61
CA THR A 18 -7.75 8.36 2.78
C THR A 18 -6.25 8.27 3.11
N GLN A 19 -5.60 9.41 3.35
CA GLN A 19 -4.20 9.47 3.78
C GLN A 19 -4.02 8.83 5.17
N LEU A 20 -4.92 9.09 6.11
CA LEU A 20 -4.89 8.49 7.45
C LEU A 20 -5.05 6.97 7.39
N LEU A 21 -5.93 6.46 6.55
CA LEU A 21 -6.10 5.01 6.37
C LEU A 21 -4.84 4.36 5.78
N ALA A 22 -4.21 4.99 4.80
CA ALA A 22 -2.95 4.50 4.24
C ALA A 22 -1.83 4.50 5.29
N THR A 23 -1.71 5.57 6.07
CA THR A 23 -0.74 5.69 7.16
C THR A 23 -1.00 4.69 8.29
N ALA A 24 -2.27 4.47 8.66
CA ALA A 24 -2.63 3.50 9.68
C ALA A 24 -2.23 2.07 9.28
N ASN A 25 -2.43 1.70 8.02
CA ASN A 25 -1.98 0.40 7.50
C ASN A 25 -0.46 0.26 7.56
N PHE A 26 0.26 1.32 7.26
CA PHE A 26 1.71 1.40 7.36
C PHE A 26 2.18 1.23 8.82
N LEU A 27 1.57 1.96 9.76
CA LEU A 27 1.98 2.00 11.16
C LEU A 27 1.62 0.74 11.97
N LYS A 28 0.73 -0.10 11.47
CA LYS A 28 0.39 -1.38 12.12
C LYS A 28 1.56 -2.35 12.21
N ASN A 29 2.52 -2.22 11.33
CA ASN A 29 3.62 -3.15 11.20
C ASN A 29 4.86 -2.61 11.89
N SER A 30 5.72 -3.51 12.41
CA SER A 30 7.02 -3.12 12.95
C SER A 30 7.91 -2.57 11.83
N ASP A 31 8.89 -1.75 12.19
CA ASP A 31 9.84 -1.17 11.23
C ASP A 31 10.57 -2.24 10.41
N GLU A 32 10.97 -3.33 11.07
CA GLU A 32 11.64 -4.45 10.42
C GLU A 32 10.74 -5.12 9.37
N THR A 33 9.50 -5.44 9.73
CA THR A 33 8.55 -6.10 8.83
C THR A 33 8.14 -5.20 7.67
N ARG A 34 8.06 -3.89 7.88
CA ARG A 34 7.83 -2.89 6.80
C ARG A 34 9.05 -2.64 5.91
N ARG A 35 10.14 -3.33 6.17
CA ARG A 35 11.44 -3.01 5.56
C ARG A 35 11.79 -1.53 5.74
N PHE A 36 11.59 -1.03 6.95
CA PHE A 36 11.80 0.36 7.36
C PHE A 36 11.01 1.32 6.48
N SER A 37 11.66 2.34 5.94
CA SER A 37 11.01 3.38 5.12
C SER A 37 10.34 2.87 3.82
N LYS A 38 10.55 1.61 3.45
CA LYS A 38 9.95 1.05 2.24
C LYS A 38 8.48 0.69 2.38
N GLY A 39 7.99 0.43 3.61
CA GLY A 39 6.58 0.17 3.88
C GLY A 39 5.99 -1.02 3.14
N VAL A 40 6.74 -2.11 2.99
CA VAL A 40 6.30 -3.30 2.26
C VAL A 40 5.25 -4.07 3.08
N PHE A 41 4.16 -4.44 2.45
CA PHE A 41 3.08 -5.25 3.05
C PHE A 41 3.21 -6.71 2.64
N GLU A 42 3.72 -7.51 3.54
CA GLU A 42 3.91 -8.95 3.36
C GLU A 42 3.23 -9.71 4.52
N SER A 43 2.99 -11.02 4.40
CA SER A 43 2.27 -11.79 5.42
C SER A 43 3.00 -11.85 6.75
N SER A 44 4.29 -12.13 6.71
CA SER A 44 5.17 -12.06 7.87
C SER A 44 5.31 -10.64 8.41
N ALA A 45 4.91 -9.66 7.63
CA ALA A 45 4.94 -8.24 7.92
C ALA A 45 3.60 -7.67 8.39
N GLY A 46 2.67 -8.50 8.86
CA GLY A 46 1.43 -8.06 9.49
C GLY A 46 0.24 -7.87 8.56
N ALA A 47 0.34 -8.25 7.30
CA ALA A 47 -0.82 -8.22 6.40
C ALA A 47 -1.82 -9.35 6.66
N ASN A 48 -1.56 -10.21 7.59
CA ASN A 48 -2.32 -11.35 8.11
C ASN A 48 -3.12 -12.21 7.13
N ILE A 49 -3.47 -11.74 5.96
CA ILE A 49 -4.15 -12.45 4.87
C ILE A 49 -3.86 -11.76 3.54
N THR A 50 -3.90 -12.51 2.44
CA THR A 50 -3.73 -11.98 1.07
C THR A 50 -4.65 -10.77 0.81
N ARG A 51 -5.90 -10.86 1.26
CA ARG A 51 -6.86 -9.75 1.15
C ARG A 51 -6.39 -8.50 1.91
N GLY A 52 -5.80 -8.66 3.09
CA GLY A 52 -5.27 -7.53 3.88
C GLY A 52 -4.14 -6.80 3.16
N ALA A 53 -3.21 -7.54 2.55
CA ALA A 53 -2.14 -6.97 1.74
C ALA A 53 -2.70 -6.22 0.52
N ALA A 54 -3.65 -6.84 -0.20
CA ALA A 54 -4.28 -6.23 -1.37
C ALA A 54 -5.03 -4.93 -1.01
N TRP A 55 -5.76 -4.93 0.10
CA TRP A 55 -6.46 -3.73 0.57
C TRP A 55 -5.50 -2.63 1.02
N SER A 56 -4.40 -2.97 1.66
CA SER A 56 -3.39 -2.01 2.08
C SER A 56 -2.73 -1.33 0.87
N ILE A 57 -2.35 -2.11 -0.14
CA ILE A 57 -1.78 -1.58 -1.38
C ILE A 57 -2.80 -0.72 -2.14
N ARG A 58 -4.06 -1.17 -2.22
CA ARG A 58 -5.14 -0.38 -2.83
C ARG A 58 -5.31 0.96 -2.13
N THR A 59 -5.39 0.98 -0.80
CA THR A 59 -5.57 2.21 -0.02
C THR A 59 -4.39 3.15 -0.21
N LEU A 60 -3.17 2.61 -0.26
CA LEU A 60 -1.95 3.36 -0.55
C LEU A 60 -1.99 4.02 -1.94
N ALA A 61 -2.39 3.27 -2.96
CA ALA A 61 -2.53 3.79 -4.32
C ALA A 61 -3.62 4.87 -4.42
N GLN A 62 -4.75 4.67 -3.74
CA GLN A 62 -5.83 5.65 -3.67
C GLN A 62 -5.39 6.94 -2.96
N ALA A 63 -4.68 6.84 -1.84
CA ALA A 63 -4.13 8.00 -1.15
C ALA A 63 -3.15 8.78 -2.03
N LEU A 64 -2.25 8.06 -2.71
CA LEU A 64 -1.30 8.68 -3.65
C LEU A 64 -2.03 9.41 -4.79
N ALA A 65 -3.08 8.81 -5.34
CA ALA A 65 -3.85 9.39 -6.45
C ALA A 65 -4.56 10.70 -6.06
N LEU A 66 -4.99 10.81 -4.80
CA LEU A 66 -5.69 12.01 -4.29
C LEU A 66 -4.74 13.07 -3.70
N THR A 67 -3.53 12.67 -3.31
CA THR A 67 -2.58 13.57 -2.64
C THR A 67 -2.03 14.59 -3.65
N PRO A 68 -2.16 15.90 -3.38
CA PRO A 68 -1.63 16.96 -4.24
C PRO A 68 -0.12 16.83 -4.46
N ASP A 69 0.36 17.36 -5.58
CA ASP A 69 1.78 17.25 -5.96
C ASP A 69 2.73 18.00 -5.02
N ASP A 70 2.24 19.03 -4.35
CA ASP A 70 2.97 19.84 -3.38
C ASP A 70 2.86 19.34 -1.93
N ASP A 71 2.12 18.27 -1.68
CA ASP A 71 2.01 17.66 -0.36
C ASP A 71 3.28 16.84 -0.04
N SER A 72 3.89 17.12 1.11
CA SER A 72 5.10 16.42 1.58
C SER A 72 4.90 14.90 1.75
N LEU A 73 3.67 14.46 2.02
CA LEU A 73 3.33 13.05 2.18
C LEU A 73 3.39 12.28 0.84
N ARG A 74 3.26 12.98 -0.29
CA ARG A 74 3.22 12.34 -1.61
C ARG A 74 4.47 11.50 -1.90
N ALA A 75 5.65 12.01 -1.57
CA ALA A 75 6.91 11.29 -1.78
C ALA A 75 6.97 9.98 -0.99
N GLU A 76 6.50 9.99 0.25
CA GLU A 76 6.43 8.81 1.11
C GLU A 76 5.46 7.76 0.57
N LEU A 77 4.26 8.18 0.17
CA LEU A 77 3.25 7.31 -0.42
C LEU A 77 3.75 6.67 -1.72
N LEU A 78 4.40 7.45 -2.58
CA LEU A 78 4.98 6.97 -3.84
C LEU A 78 6.09 5.95 -3.59
N ASN A 79 7.02 6.26 -2.68
CA ASN A 79 8.11 5.36 -2.33
C ASN A 79 7.60 4.02 -1.79
N SER A 80 6.60 4.05 -0.91
CA SER A 80 5.98 2.85 -0.36
C SER A 80 5.28 2.03 -1.44
N LEU A 81 4.51 2.67 -2.32
CA LEU A 81 3.83 1.99 -3.43
C LEU A 81 4.82 1.31 -4.38
N GLN A 82 5.86 2.04 -4.80
CA GLN A 82 6.89 1.51 -5.69
C GLN A 82 7.65 0.33 -5.04
N SER A 83 7.95 0.43 -3.75
CA SER A 83 8.62 -0.64 -3.00
C SER A 83 7.78 -1.90 -2.92
N ASN A 84 6.46 -1.77 -2.73
CA ASN A 84 5.53 -2.90 -2.72
C ASN A 84 5.45 -3.57 -4.10
N VAL A 85 5.24 -2.77 -5.14
CA VAL A 85 5.16 -3.30 -6.52
C VAL A 85 6.46 -4.02 -6.90
N ALA A 86 7.61 -3.41 -6.63
CA ALA A 86 8.92 -4.02 -6.92
C ALA A 86 9.15 -5.30 -6.11
N HIS A 87 8.74 -5.33 -4.83
CA HIS A 87 8.84 -6.52 -3.99
C HIS A 87 8.01 -7.68 -4.54
N TYR A 88 6.72 -7.45 -4.83
CA TYR A 88 5.83 -8.48 -5.35
C TYR A 88 6.25 -8.94 -6.74
N HIS A 89 6.72 -8.03 -7.60
CA HIS A 89 7.23 -8.40 -8.91
C HIS A 89 8.41 -9.37 -8.79
N ARG A 90 9.43 -9.03 -8.01
CA ARG A 90 10.58 -9.92 -7.80
C ARG A 90 10.18 -11.26 -7.21
N ARG A 91 9.28 -11.26 -6.22
CA ARG A 91 8.92 -12.47 -5.48
C ARG A 91 8.03 -13.42 -6.30
N TYR A 92 7.12 -12.90 -7.10
CA TYR A 92 6.07 -13.72 -7.72
C TYR A 92 6.12 -13.77 -9.25
N VAL A 93 6.71 -12.78 -9.89
CA VAL A 93 6.83 -12.75 -11.36
C VAL A 93 8.18 -13.27 -11.83
N GLU A 94 9.26 -12.87 -11.19
CA GLU A 94 10.62 -13.29 -11.56
C GLU A 94 11.01 -14.67 -10.99
N THR A 95 10.17 -15.28 -10.16
CA THR A 95 10.47 -16.57 -9.54
C THR A 95 10.09 -17.71 -10.47
N PRO A 96 11.05 -18.61 -10.81
CA PRO A 96 10.83 -19.65 -11.85
C PRO A 96 9.78 -20.71 -11.49
N ASN A 97 9.37 -20.82 -10.24
CA ASN A 97 8.43 -21.84 -9.75
C ASN A 97 7.00 -21.35 -9.57
N ASN A 98 6.61 -20.26 -10.23
CA ASN A 98 5.25 -19.71 -10.15
C ASN A 98 4.59 -19.61 -11.55
N PRO A 99 4.32 -20.75 -12.21
CA PRO A 99 3.85 -20.74 -13.60
C PRO A 99 2.47 -20.12 -13.79
N LEU A 100 1.66 -20.04 -12.72
CA LEU A 100 0.34 -19.42 -12.76
C LEU A 100 0.33 -17.96 -12.36
N GLY A 101 1.48 -17.39 -11.97
CA GLY A 101 1.58 -16.02 -11.51
C GLY A 101 0.76 -15.73 -10.26
N LEU A 102 0.53 -16.73 -9.39
CA LEU A 102 -0.24 -16.56 -8.17
C LEU A 102 0.54 -15.76 -7.14
N ILE A 103 -0.12 -14.79 -6.54
CA ILE A 103 0.42 -14.00 -5.44
C ILE A 103 -0.09 -14.59 -4.13
N GLN A 104 0.83 -15.16 -3.36
CA GLN A 104 0.57 -15.68 -2.01
C GLN A 104 1.45 -14.93 -1.01
N PRO A 105 1.04 -13.75 -0.54
CA PRO A 105 1.77 -13.04 0.51
C PRO A 105 1.66 -13.74 1.86
N TYR A 106 1.00 -14.88 1.90
CA TYR A 106 0.84 -15.78 3.02
C TYR A 106 1.45 -17.13 2.73
N ASP A 107 2.38 -17.54 3.54
CA ASP A 107 2.87 -18.92 3.65
C ASP A 107 2.18 -19.64 4.79
#